data_1bf3ef1af103fa894fda95702d0665fc
#
_entry.id   1bf3ef1af103fa894fda95702d0665fc
#
_cell.length_a   1.000
_cell.length_b   1.000
_cell.length_c   1.000
_cell.angle_alpha   90.00
_cell.angle_beta   90.00
_cell.angle_gamma   90.00
#
_symmetry.space_group_name_H-M   'P 1'
#
loop_
_entity.id
_entity.type
_entity.pdbx_description
1 polymer ?
#
loop_
_entity_poly.entity_id
_entity_poly.type
_entity_poly.pdbx_seq_one_letter_code
_entity_poly.pdbx_strand_id
1 'polypeptide(L)'
;MEIRLTQDRRAKYYNTGIRLLPHHWHLGQVVGRPDAHQVQQQLDAIMQRVWQTVATMIEEDVCTLDKLVARLRQQERGELSFIEFAMERARIRSYGKTRDSKERYERFINFLFSWGKIERFSDITDTVVLEMDALLVSRKMKPYSRWNNYHRFLNSFILDAIDAGYMTRNPYRWLHIEKEKSNGGLGKYLTPEEFHRIEQLVISIPHLARVRDLFIFQTYTCLSYTDLASFDASQIQSINGQPVYSGERGKTGKRFTFLIRRPAMAILKRYGHSLPIISNVKYNEYLKALALMGGIDKPLSSHWARHTGATLLLNEGKVDMEIVAKILGHSSTKITRQVYAKLLDETVVEAMSKLEKKKNPNGSRHRDSNKKKR
;
A
#
# COMPACT_ATOMS: atom_id res chain seq x y z
N MET A 1 36.42 13.32 -24.39
CA MET A 1 37.70 13.84 -23.89
C MET A 1 37.97 13.20 -22.54
N GLU A 2 39.27 12.91 -22.26
CA GLU A 2 39.65 12.24 -21.02
C GLU A 2 40.77 13.00 -20.34
N ILE A 3 40.72 13.08 -19.01
CA ILE A 3 41.80 13.63 -18.19
C ILE A 3 42.72 12.47 -17.80
N ARG A 4 44.01 12.57 -18.13
CA ARG A 4 45.02 11.61 -17.71
C ARG A 4 45.52 11.97 -16.31
N LEU A 5 45.26 11.07 -15.36
CA LEU A 5 45.73 11.16 -13.98
C LEU A 5 46.95 10.26 -13.83
N THR A 6 48.07 10.78 -13.31
CA THR A 6 49.33 10.05 -13.21
C THR A 6 49.91 10.11 -11.81
N GLN A 7 50.31 8.96 -11.26
CA GLN A 7 51.01 8.83 -9.98
C GLN A 7 51.97 7.64 -10.05
N ASP A 8 53.21 7.80 -9.62
CA ASP A 8 54.25 6.73 -9.53
C ASP A 8 54.36 5.89 -10.82
N ARG A 9 54.45 6.57 -11.97
CA ARG A 9 54.50 5.97 -13.32
C ARG A 9 53.28 5.17 -13.76
N ARG A 10 52.20 5.17 -12.98
CA ARG A 10 50.91 4.61 -13.35
C ARG A 10 50.00 5.72 -13.84
N ALA A 11 49.13 5.41 -14.80
CA ALA A 11 48.13 6.35 -15.31
C ALA A 11 46.75 5.76 -15.29
N LYS A 12 45.77 6.59 -14.96
CA LYS A 12 44.34 6.30 -15.15
C LYS A 12 43.70 7.43 -15.93
N TYR A 13 42.62 7.09 -16.64
CA TYR A 13 41.89 8.04 -17.45
C TYR A 13 40.53 8.28 -16.82
N TYR A 14 40.18 9.56 -16.68
CA TYR A 14 38.91 10.01 -16.18
C TYR A 14 38.13 10.64 -17.33
N ASN A 15 36.99 10.07 -17.71
CA ASN A 15 36.19 10.52 -18.83
C ASN A 15 35.39 11.75 -18.45
N THR A 16 35.51 12.85 -19.16
CA THR A 16 34.84 14.13 -18.90
C THR A 16 33.41 14.15 -19.44
N GLY A 17 32.97 13.15 -20.21
CA GLY A 17 31.69 13.17 -20.94
C GLY A 17 31.69 14.10 -22.16
N ILE A 18 32.67 14.99 -22.29
CA ILE A 18 32.75 15.96 -23.37
C ILE A 18 33.31 15.31 -24.63
N ARG A 19 32.61 15.48 -25.75
CA ARG A 19 33.04 15.00 -27.06
C ARG A 19 33.56 16.17 -27.89
N LEU A 20 34.86 16.09 -28.29
CA LEU A 20 35.52 17.03 -29.17
C LEU A 20 36.11 16.32 -30.37
N LEU A 21 36.09 16.92 -31.53
CA LEU A 21 36.90 16.52 -32.69
C LEU A 21 38.31 17.01 -32.49
N PRO A 22 39.37 16.29 -32.98
CA PRO A 22 40.75 16.68 -32.76
C PRO A 22 41.09 18.12 -33.15
N HIS A 23 40.50 18.65 -34.23
CA HIS A 23 40.70 20.01 -34.67
C HIS A 23 39.99 21.09 -33.83
N HIS A 24 39.10 20.69 -32.90
CA HIS A 24 38.49 21.59 -31.93
C HIS A 24 39.30 21.74 -30.64
N TRP A 25 40.47 21.15 -30.57
CA TRP A 25 41.34 21.24 -29.41
C TRP A 25 42.72 21.74 -29.82
N HIS A 26 43.16 22.91 -29.34
CA HIS A 26 44.46 23.49 -29.65
C HIS A 26 45.05 24.14 -28.39
N LEU A 27 46.29 23.75 -28.05
CA LEU A 27 47.05 24.29 -26.92
C LEU A 27 46.27 24.40 -25.58
N GLY A 28 45.48 23.39 -25.25
CA GLY A 28 44.71 23.40 -24.02
C GLY A 28 43.40 24.16 -24.07
N GLN A 29 42.97 24.61 -25.26
CA GLN A 29 41.73 25.36 -25.44
C GLN A 29 40.80 24.73 -26.47
N VAL A 30 39.51 24.94 -26.28
CA VAL A 30 38.48 24.55 -27.24
C VAL A 30 38.33 25.65 -28.26
N VAL A 31 38.49 25.32 -29.54
CA VAL A 31 38.47 26.28 -30.66
C VAL A 31 37.57 25.81 -31.79
N GLY A 32 37.20 26.73 -32.68
CA GLY A 32 36.57 26.39 -33.96
C GLY A 32 35.17 25.87 -33.90
N ARG A 33 34.43 26.15 -32.81
CA ARG A 33 32.98 25.77 -32.66
C ARG A 33 32.18 26.89 -32.00
N PRO A 34 30.89 27.03 -32.31
CA PRO A 34 30.06 28.13 -31.80
C PRO A 34 29.95 28.18 -30.27
N ASP A 35 30.00 27.03 -29.61
CA ASP A 35 29.89 26.86 -28.17
C ASP A 35 31.24 26.67 -27.47
N ALA A 36 32.36 27.02 -28.12
CA ALA A 36 33.73 26.80 -27.61
C ALA A 36 33.91 27.36 -26.20
N HIS A 37 33.45 28.57 -25.92
CA HIS A 37 33.55 29.18 -24.60
C HIS A 37 32.78 28.40 -23.51
N GLN A 38 31.57 27.94 -23.80
CA GLN A 38 30.77 27.16 -22.86
C GLN A 38 31.39 25.82 -22.54
N VAL A 39 31.94 25.14 -23.58
CA VAL A 39 32.59 23.84 -23.41
C VAL A 39 33.92 24.00 -22.66
N GLN A 40 34.67 25.11 -22.90
CA GLN A 40 35.88 25.43 -22.14
C GLN A 40 35.55 25.63 -20.66
N GLN A 41 34.51 26.42 -20.34
CA GLN A 41 34.06 26.59 -18.94
C GLN A 41 33.71 25.26 -18.26
N GLN A 42 33.07 24.34 -18.98
CA GLN A 42 32.75 23.01 -18.43
C GLN A 42 34.05 22.21 -18.14
N LEU A 43 35.01 22.24 -19.04
CA LEU A 43 36.29 21.58 -18.83
C LEU A 43 37.06 22.16 -17.64
N ASP A 44 37.10 23.48 -17.52
CA ASP A 44 37.76 24.19 -16.44
C ASP A 44 37.11 23.85 -15.08
N ALA A 45 35.78 23.78 -15.02
CA ALA A 45 35.06 23.36 -13.83
C ALA A 45 35.39 21.91 -13.44
N ILE A 46 35.45 21.00 -14.42
CA ILE A 46 35.86 19.60 -14.17
C ILE A 46 37.31 19.55 -13.65
N MET A 47 38.22 20.28 -14.26
CA MET A 47 39.64 20.34 -13.83
C MET A 47 39.74 20.89 -12.41
N GLN A 48 39.03 21.97 -12.09
CA GLN A 48 39.00 22.55 -10.74
C GLN A 48 38.53 21.54 -9.71
N ARG A 49 37.45 20.79 -10.02
CA ARG A 49 36.97 19.71 -9.16
C ARG A 49 37.99 18.62 -8.93
N VAL A 50 38.67 18.19 -9.99
CA VAL A 50 39.74 17.18 -9.88
C VAL A 50 40.80 17.66 -8.93
N TRP A 51 41.30 18.90 -9.09
CA TRP A 51 42.33 19.47 -8.23
C TRP A 51 41.90 19.63 -6.77
N GLN A 52 40.67 20.10 -6.53
CA GLN A 52 40.12 20.17 -5.17
C GLN A 52 40.06 18.81 -4.51
N THR A 53 39.59 17.79 -5.25
CA THR A 53 39.53 16.42 -4.73
C THR A 53 40.90 15.87 -4.40
N VAL A 54 41.89 16.10 -5.27
CA VAL A 54 43.30 15.72 -5.02
C VAL A 54 43.83 16.39 -3.76
N ALA A 55 43.65 17.72 -3.62
CA ALA A 55 44.09 18.47 -2.46
C ALA A 55 43.53 17.90 -1.15
N THR A 56 42.22 17.70 -1.08
CA THR A 56 41.54 17.10 0.08
C THR A 56 42.08 15.69 0.39
N MET A 57 42.30 14.86 -0.63
CA MET A 57 42.80 13.50 -0.42
C MET A 57 44.27 13.45 0.01
N ILE A 58 45.06 14.45 -0.35
CA ILE A 58 46.43 14.62 0.15
C ILE A 58 46.41 15.01 1.62
N GLU A 59 45.54 15.95 2.02
CA GLU A 59 45.34 16.33 3.43
C GLU A 59 44.88 15.16 4.29
N GLU A 60 44.08 14.26 3.74
CA GLU A 60 43.58 13.04 4.40
C GLU A 60 44.61 11.88 4.38
N ASP A 61 45.76 12.03 3.74
CA ASP A 61 46.81 10.99 3.52
C ASP A 61 46.26 9.70 2.89
N VAL A 62 45.32 9.83 1.97
CA VAL A 62 44.65 8.69 1.30
C VAL A 62 44.72 8.75 -0.23
N CYS A 63 45.52 9.66 -0.79
CA CYS A 63 45.55 9.93 -2.21
C CYS A 63 46.24 8.79 -3.02
N THR A 64 45.38 7.96 -3.66
CA THR A 64 45.82 6.99 -4.69
C THR A 64 44.95 7.14 -5.93
N LEU A 65 45.50 6.79 -7.12
CA LEU A 65 44.75 6.89 -8.38
C LEU A 65 43.42 6.16 -8.35
N ASP A 66 43.37 4.99 -7.72
CA ASP A 66 42.13 4.19 -7.64
C ASP A 66 41.07 4.91 -6.79
N LYS A 67 41.48 5.39 -5.62
CA LYS A 67 40.59 6.12 -4.71
C LYS A 67 40.15 7.47 -5.29
N LEU A 68 41.08 8.18 -6.00
CA LEU A 68 40.75 9.45 -6.66
C LEU A 68 39.69 9.26 -7.72
N VAL A 69 39.86 8.31 -8.64
CA VAL A 69 38.86 8.04 -9.68
C VAL A 69 37.53 7.60 -9.07
N ALA A 70 37.55 6.78 -8.02
CA ALA A 70 36.32 6.37 -7.31
C ALA A 70 35.62 7.56 -6.67
N ARG A 71 36.36 8.48 -6.01
CA ARG A 71 35.81 9.68 -5.35
C ARG A 71 35.24 10.68 -6.35
N LEU A 72 35.93 10.91 -7.47
CA LEU A 72 35.43 11.77 -8.56
C LEU A 72 34.14 11.23 -9.14
N ARG A 73 34.04 9.93 -9.42
CA ARG A 73 32.82 9.29 -9.89
C ARG A 73 31.69 9.34 -8.86
N GLN A 74 32.02 9.25 -7.58
CA GLN A 74 31.03 9.37 -6.51
C GLN A 74 30.51 10.80 -6.41
N GLN A 75 31.36 11.81 -6.54
CA GLN A 75 30.95 13.22 -6.58
C GLN A 75 30.04 13.53 -7.76
N GLU A 76 30.39 13.08 -8.98
CA GLU A 76 29.53 13.22 -10.16
C GLU A 76 28.15 12.59 -9.95
N ARG A 77 28.12 11.39 -9.37
CA ARG A 77 26.86 10.70 -9.07
C ARG A 77 26.04 11.43 -8.01
N GLY A 78 26.70 12.05 -7.02
CA GLY A 78 26.04 12.86 -6.00
C GLY A 78 25.44 14.16 -6.52
N GLU A 79 25.93 14.69 -7.63
CA GLU A 79 25.42 15.91 -8.29
C GLU A 79 24.24 15.64 -9.25
N LEU A 80 24.03 14.37 -9.63
CA LEU A 80 22.90 13.98 -10.45
C LEU A 80 21.57 14.16 -9.71
N SER A 81 20.53 14.49 -10.44
CA SER A 81 19.20 14.64 -9.87
C SER A 81 18.63 13.32 -9.36
N PHE A 82 18.42 13.24 -8.04
CA PHE A 82 17.68 12.13 -7.45
C PHE A 82 16.24 12.11 -7.89
N ILE A 83 15.64 13.28 -8.10
CA ILE A 83 14.23 13.39 -8.53
C ILE A 83 14.04 12.75 -9.91
N GLU A 84 14.92 13.06 -10.87
CA GLU A 84 14.86 12.45 -12.22
C GLU A 84 15.06 10.93 -12.16
N PHE A 85 16.01 10.48 -11.38
CA PHE A 85 16.21 9.05 -11.12
C PHE A 85 14.96 8.41 -10.51
N ALA A 86 14.37 9.03 -9.48
CA ALA A 86 13.17 8.52 -8.82
C ALA A 86 11.96 8.47 -9.77
N MET A 87 11.81 9.47 -10.67
CA MET A 87 10.78 9.47 -11.70
C MET A 87 10.93 8.29 -12.67
N GLU A 88 12.16 8.05 -13.16
CA GLU A 88 12.42 6.92 -14.05
C GLU A 88 12.19 5.58 -13.34
N ARG A 89 12.63 5.43 -12.08
CA ARG A 89 12.37 4.22 -11.28
C ARG A 89 10.87 4.05 -10.99
N ALA A 90 10.15 5.12 -10.72
CA ALA A 90 8.68 5.09 -10.55
C ALA A 90 8.01 4.60 -11.84
N ARG A 91 8.44 5.08 -13.02
CA ARG A 91 7.93 4.65 -14.32
C ARG A 91 8.14 3.15 -14.54
N ILE A 92 9.38 2.66 -14.30
CA ILE A 92 9.73 1.25 -14.44
C ILE A 92 8.91 0.38 -13.48
N ARG A 93 8.87 0.75 -12.19
CA ARG A 93 8.18 -0.02 -11.14
C ARG A 93 6.65 -0.01 -11.27
N SER A 94 6.09 0.99 -11.93
CA SER A 94 4.66 1.12 -12.19
C SER A 94 4.23 0.48 -13.50
N TYR A 95 5.16 0.04 -14.33
CA TYR A 95 4.84 -0.64 -15.60
C TYR A 95 3.98 -1.88 -15.34
N GLY A 96 2.89 -2.04 -16.08
CA GLY A 96 1.94 -3.15 -15.90
C GLY A 96 1.13 -3.12 -14.60
N LYS A 97 1.29 -2.09 -13.74
CA LYS A 97 0.51 -1.96 -12.50
C LYS A 97 -0.82 -1.26 -12.73
N THR A 98 -1.74 -1.44 -11.76
CA THR A 98 -3.03 -0.76 -11.75
C THR A 98 -2.86 0.75 -11.67
N ARG A 99 -3.88 1.51 -12.13
CA ARG A 99 -3.92 2.97 -12.06
C ARG A 99 -3.64 3.50 -10.63
N ASP A 100 -4.28 2.93 -9.60
CA ASP A 100 -4.05 3.30 -8.20
C ASP A 100 -2.57 3.15 -7.79
N SER A 101 -1.90 2.08 -8.26
CA SER A 101 -0.47 1.89 -7.98
C SER A 101 0.40 2.95 -8.65
N LYS A 102 0.08 3.34 -9.90
CA LYS A 102 0.78 4.44 -10.62
C LYS A 102 0.59 5.77 -9.91
N GLU A 103 -0.64 6.12 -9.58
CA GLU A 103 -0.98 7.36 -8.86
C GLU A 103 -0.29 7.47 -7.49
N ARG A 104 0.03 6.35 -6.84
CA ARG A 104 0.78 6.37 -5.57
C ARG A 104 2.25 6.77 -5.78
N TYR A 105 2.90 6.31 -6.85
CA TYR A 105 4.25 6.77 -7.20
C TYR A 105 4.24 8.25 -7.57
N GLU A 106 3.30 8.68 -8.39
CA GLU A 106 3.16 10.08 -8.80
C GLU A 106 2.95 11.00 -7.60
N ARG A 107 2.07 10.64 -6.67
CA ARG A 107 1.85 11.40 -5.41
C ARG A 107 3.12 11.52 -4.59
N PHE A 108 3.92 10.47 -4.51
CA PHE A 108 5.19 10.52 -3.79
C PHE A 108 6.22 11.43 -4.50
N ILE A 109 6.36 11.33 -5.81
CA ILE A 109 7.23 12.22 -6.59
C ILE A 109 6.79 13.69 -6.44
N ASN A 110 5.50 13.97 -6.59
CA ASN A 110 4.95 15.33 -6.41
C ASN A 110 5.19 15.86 -4.99
N PHE A 111 5.14 14.97 -3.97
CA PHE A 111 5.51 15.33 -2.61
C PHE A 111 6.99 15.74 -2.52
N LEU A 112 7.91 14.99 -3.10
CA LEU A 112 9.34 15.34 -3.09
C LEU A 112 9.57 16.69 -3.75
N PHE A 113 8.95 16.95 -4.90
CA PHE A 113 9.00 18.25 -5.57
C PHE A 113 8.49 19.40 -4.70
N SER A 114 7.31 19.22 -4.10
CA SER A 114 6.69 20.27 -3.28
C SER A 114 7.43 20.50 -1.95
N TRP A 115 8.10 19.49 -1.44
CA TRP A 115 8.89 19.58 -0.22
C TRP A 115 10.26 20.23 -0.46
N GLY A 116 10.89 19.97 -1.62
CA GLY A 116 12.09 20.68 -2.10
C GLY A 116 13.38 20.46 -1.29
N LYS A 117 13.41 19.45 -0.40
CA LYS A 117 14.60 19.15 0.44
C LYS A 117 15.50 18.07 -0.12
N ILE A 118 15.03 17.33 -1.12
CA ILE A 118 15.77 16.29 -1.81
C ILE A 118 15.72 16.59 -3.29
N GLU A 119 16.81 17.07 -3.84
CA GLU A 119 17.00 17.30 -5.28
C GLU A 119 18.05 16.34 -5.82
N ARG A 120 19.13 16.15 -5.06
CA ARG A 120 20.30 15.35 -5.43
C ARG A 120 20.46 14.14 -4.51
N PHE A 121 21.29 13.18 -4.92
CA PHE A 121 21.61 12.02 -4.06
C PHE A 121 22.33 12.43 -2.77
N SER A 122 23.14 13.50 -2.80
CA SER A 122 23.83 14.05 -1.64
C SER A 122 22.90 14.60 -0.56
N ASP A 123 21.70 15.04 -0.93
CA ASP A 123 20.73 15.60 0.01
C ASP A 123 20.08 14.53 0.89
N ILE A 124 20.21 13.25 0.51
CA ILE A 124 19.58 12.13 1.24
C ILE A 124 20.43 11.76 2.45
N THR A 125 20.27 12.50 3.51
CA THR A 125 20.94 12.30 4.80
C THR A 125 19.98 11.73 5.84
N ASP A 126 20.53 11.26 6.98
CA ASP A 126 19.74 10.82 8.12
C ASP A 126 18.83 11.96 8.61
N THR A 127 19.38 13.20 8.68
CA THR A 127 18.64 14.40 9.10
C THR A 127 17.46 14.69 8.20
N VAL A 128 17.64 14.68 6.88
CA VAL A 128 16.57 14.97 5.91
C VAL A 128 15.46 13.91 5.96
N VAL A 129 15.79 12.63 6.19
CA VAL A 129 14.78 11.58 6.38
C VAL A 129 13.97 11.82 7.66
N LEU A 130 14.60 12.26 8.76
CA LEU A 130 13.91 12.62 10.00
C LEU A 130 13.06 13.88 9.84
N GLU A 131 13.53 14.91 9.12
CA GLU A 131 12.75 16.10 8.77
C GLU A 131 11.49 15.74 7.97
N MET A 132 11.61 14.80 7.04
CA MET A 132 10.45 14.28 6.30
C MET A 132 9.43 13.63 7.25
N ASP A 133 9.88 12.77 8.18
CA ASP A 133 8.97 12.15 9.14
C ASP A 133 8.31 13.20 10.06
N ALA A 134 9.07 14.17 10.56
CA ALA A 134 8.56 15.26 11.39
C ALA A 134 7.48 16.08 10.65
N LEU A 135 7.70 16.41 9.37
CA LEU A 135 6.69 17.05 8.53
C LEU A 135 5.42 16.21 8.39
N LEU A 136 5.55 14.90 8.20
CA LEU A 136 4.39 14.01 8.06
C LEU A 136 3.64 13.85 9.39
N VAL A 137 4.35 13.87 10.52
CA VAL A 137 3.77 13.91 11.88
C VAL A 137 3.00 15.21 12.09
N SER A 138 3.57 16.36 11.74
CA SER A 138 2.90 17.67 11.86
C SER A 138 1.59 17.73 11.05
N ARG A 139 1.50 16.98 9.94
CA ARG A 139 0.29 16.77 9.15
C ARG A 139 -0.69 15.76 9.77
N LYS A 140 -0.46 15.34 11.02
CA LYS A 140 -1.29 14.36 11.77
C LYS A 140 -1.45 13.02 11.06
N MET A 141 -0.46 12.61 10.27
CA MET A 141 -0.51 11.32 9.57
C MET A 141 -0.16 10.17 10.52
N LYS A 142 -0.97 9.10 10.43
CA LYS A 142 -0.72 7.87 11.20
C LYS A 142 0.59 7.19 10.78
N PRO A 143 1.32 6.51 11.69
CA PRO A 143 2.59 5.84 11.39
C PRO A 143 2.51 4.90 10.18
N TYR A 144 1.47 4.07 10.12
CA TYR A 144 1.20 3.21 8.96
C TYR A 144 1.16 3.97 7.63
N SER A 145 0.51 5.15 7.60
CA SER A 145 0.39 5.96 6.38
C SER A 145 1.70 6.66 6.03
N ARG A 146 2.45 7.17 7.02
CA ARG A 146 3.77 7.77 6.82
C ARG A 146 4.71 6.77 6.17
N TRP A 147 4.79 5.55 6.76
CA TRP A 147 5.63 4.50 6.21
C TRP A 147 5.20 4.08 4.79
N ASN A 148 3.94 3.70 4.58
CA ASN A 148 3.50 3.07 3.34
C ASN A 148 3.36 4.02 2.16
N ASN A 149 3.17 5.32 2.38
CA ASN A 149 2.98 6.30 1.31
C ASN A 149 4.22 7.16 1.04
N TYR A 150 5.21 7.18 1.96
CA TYR A 150 6.38 8.05 1.84
C TYR A 150 7.69 7.29 2.08
N HIS A 151 7.98 6.87 3.30
CA HIS A 151 9.27 6.25 3.65
C HIS A 151 9.57 4.99 2.84
N ARG A 152 8.58 4.14 2.61
CA ARG A 152 8.76 2.93 1.81
C ARG A 152 9.17 3.24 0.37
N PHE A 153 8.61 4.28 -0.24
CA PHE A 153 8.98 4.70 -1.58
C PHE A 153 10.39 5.26 -1.60
N LEU A 154 10.70 6.21 -0.71
CA LEU A 154 12.04 6.77 -0.59
C LEU A 154 13.09 5.67 -0.36
N ASN A 155 12.87 4.80 0.62
CA ASN A 155 13.76 3.67 0.91
C ASN A 155 13.96 2.75 -0.30
N SER A 156 12.89 2.48 -1.08
CA SER A 156 13.02 1.63 -2.27
C SER A 156 13.85 2.29 -3.38
N PHE A 157 13.75 3.62 -3.56
CA PHE A 157 14.56 4.35 -4.53
C PHE A 157 16.00 4.50 -4.08
N ILE A 158 16.25 4.64 -2.77
CA ILE A 158 17.61 4.61 -2.20
C ILE A 158 18.28 3.26 -2.45
N LEU A 159 17.56 2.15 -2.28
CA LEU A 159 18.10 0.82 -2.59
C LEU A 159 18.43 0.69 -4.08
N ASP A 160 17.55 1.15 -4.97
CA ASP A 160 17.85 1.18 -6.40
C ASP A 160 19.06 2.07 -6.72
N ALA A 161 19.23 3.19 -6.00
CA ALA A 161 20.36 4.10 -6.17
C ALA A 161 21.68 3.46 -5.69
N ILE A 162 21.64 2.67 -4.63
CA ILE A 162 22.81 1.91 -4.14
C ILE A 162 23.17 0.82 -5.16
N ASP A 163 22.19 0.05 -5.64
CA ASP A 163 22.42 -0.99 -6.65
C ASP A 163 22.99 -0.41 -7.96
N ALA A 164 22.55 0.79 -8.34
CA ALA A 164 23.06 1.53 -9.49
C ALA A 164 24.40 2.25 -9.20
N GLY A 165 24.91 2.22 -7.96
CA GLY A 165 26.15 2.84 -7.53
C GLY A 165 26.11 4.36 -7.41
N TYR A 166 24.93 4.99 -7.33
CA TYR A 166 24.77 6.43 -7.06
C TYR A 166 24.90 6.78 -5.58
N MET A 167 24.62 5.82 -4.69
CA MET A 167 24.76 5.96 -3.24
C MET A 167 25.52 4.76 -2.67
N THR A 168 26.17 4.96 -1.53
CA THR A 168 26.89 3.89 -0.80
C THR A 168 26.21 3.53 0.52
N ARG A 169 25.35 4.39 1.03
CA ARG A 169 24.72 4.27 2.35
C ARG A 169 23.21 4.45 2.26
N ASN A 170 22.47 3.65 3.03
CA ASN A 170 21.04 3.80 3.20
C ASN A 170 20.73 4.36 4.61
N PRO A 171 20.19 5.59 4.76
CA PRO A 171 19.82 6.16 6.05
C PRO A 171 18.88 5.26 6.86
N TYR A 172 17.94 4.59 6.21
CA TYR A 172 16.96 3.71 6.87
C TYR A 172 17.57 2.49 7.57
N ARG A 173 18.85 2.21 7.37
CA ARG A 173 19.53 1.10 8.05
C ARG A 173 19.73 1.38 9.54
N TRP A 174 19.87 2.66 9.89
CA TRP A 174 20.20 3.11 11.25
C TRP A 174 19.04 3.89 11.90
N LEU A 175 18.16 4.47 11.08
CA LEU A 175 17.02 5.24 11.58
C LEU A 175 15.88 4.31 11.98
N HIS A 176 15.33 4.56 13.15
CA HIS A 176 14.10 3.93 13.60
C HIS A 176 12.89 4.78 13.21
N ILE A 177 12.32 4.53 12.04
CA ILE A 177 11.05 5.13 11.63
C ILE A 177 9.92 4.19 12.05
N GLU A 178 8.96 4.74 12.77
CA GLU A 178 7.81 3.99 13.27
C GLU A 178 7.00 3.34 12.15
N LYS A 179 6.83 2.03 12.24
CA LYS A 179 6.10 1.20 11.27
C LYS A 179 4.97 0.49 12.00
N GLU A 180 3.84 1.14 12.09
CA GLU A 180 2.66 0.47 12.62
C GLU A 180 2.18 -0.61 11.65
N LYS A 181 1.85 -1.79 12.17
CA LYS A 181 1.20 -2.81 11.37
C LYS A 181 -0.24 -2.38 11.08
N SER A 182 -0.70 -2.55 9.85
CA SER A 182 -2.12 -2.38 9.56
C SER A 182 -2.93 -3.35 10.42
N ASN A 183 -3.92 -2.84 11.13
CA ASN A 183 -4.87 -3.68 11.88
C ASN A 183 -5.78 -4.50 10.93
N GLY A 184 -5.49 -4.53 9.63
CA GLY A 184 -6.06 -5.44 8.62
C GLY A 184 -7.59 -5.47 8.52
N GLY A 185 -8.29 -4.49 9.12
CA GLY A 185 -9.75 -4.52 9.20
C GLY A 185 -10.29 -5.20 10.45
N LEU A 186 -9.44 -5.54 11.44
CA LEU A 186 -9.85 -6.04 12.76
C LEU A 186 -10.98 -5.16 13.34
N GLY A 187 -12.11 -5.79 13.68
CA GLY A 187 -13.26 -5.09 14.27
C GLY A 187 -14.11 -4.25 13.30
N LYS A 188 -13.84 -4.28 12.00
CA LYS A 188 -14.62 -3.53 11.00
C LYS A 188 -15.76 -4.36 10.45
N TYR A 189 -16.66 -4.79 11.29
CA TYR A 189 -17.86 -5.54 10.92
C TYR A 189 -19.06 -5.11 11.77
N LEU A 190 -20.25 -5.36 11.27
CA LEU A 190 -21.50 -5.23 12.01
C LEU A 190 -21.78 -6.52 12.77
N THR A 191 -22.33 -6.39 13.99
CA THR A 191 -22.91 -7.54 14.66
C THR A 191 -24.16 -8.02 13.90
N PRO A 192 -24.64 -9.26 14.12
CA PRO A 192 -25.87 -9.74 13.50
C PRO A 192 -27.06 -8.80 13.73
N GLU A 193 -27.19 -8.26 14.95
CA GLU A 193 -28.28 -7.34 15.32
C GLU A 193 -28.15 -5.99 14.60
N GLU A 194 -26.92 -5.46 14.49
CA GLU A 194 -26.66 -4.22 13.74
C GLU A 194 -26.96 -4.40 12.24
N PHE A 195 -26.55 -5.55 11.67
CA PHE A 195 -26.84 -5.85 10.28
C PHE A 195 -28.33 -6.02 10.03
N HIS A 196 -29.03 -6.72 10.94
CA HIS A 196 -30.47 -6.89 10.85
C HIS A 196 -31.23 -5.55 10.93
N ARG A 197 -30.75 -4.60 11.75
CA ARG A 197 -31.34 -3.23 11.75
C ARG A 197 -31.20 -2.56 10.37
N ILE A 198 -30.07 -2.74 9.68
CA ILE A 198 -29.91 -2.23 8.31
C ILE A 198 -30.89 -2.89 7.34
N GLU A 199 -31.07 -4.21 7.45
CA GLU A 199 -32.01 -4.96 6.60
C GLU A 199 -33.47 -4.48 6.76
N GLN A 200 -33.86 -4.17 7.99
CA GLN A 200 -35.20 -3.75 8.33
C GLN A 200 -35.48 -2.25 8.14
N LEU A 201 -34.48 -1.44 7.82
CA LEU A 201 -34.68 -0.01 7.62
C LEU A 201 -35.71 0.26 6.53
N VAL A 202 -36.75 1.00 6.89
CA VAL A 202 -37.71 1.56 5.93
C VAL A 202 -37.22 2.92 5.49
N ILE A 203 -36.86 3.06 4.22
CA ILE A 203 -36.21 4.27 3.68
C ILE A 203 -37.06 4.82 2.55
N SER A 204 -37.66 6.00 2.76
CA SER A 204 -38.47 6.70 1.76
C SER A 204 -37.62 7.39 0.68
N ILE A 205 -36.34 7.64 0.95
CA ILE A 205 -35.42 8.32 0.05
C ILE A 205 -34.82 7.31 -0.96
N PRO A 206 -35.17 7.41 -2.27
CA PRO A 206 -34.86 6.34 -3.23
C PRO A 206 -33.35 6.01 -3.37
N HIS A 207 -32.45 7.01 -3.34
CA HIS A 207 -31.04 6.77 -3.47
C HIS A 207 -30.44 6.09 -2.23
N LEU A 208 -30.93 6.39 -1.01
CA LEU A 208 -30.49 5.71 0.20
C LEU A 208 -31.06 4.28 0.28
N ALA A 209 -32.29 4.05 -0.18
CA ALA A 209 -32.84 2.71 -0.30
C ALA A 209 -31.99 1.82 -1.24
N ARG A 210 -31.55 2.36 -2.38
CA ARG A 210 -30.62 1.65 -3.27
C ARG A 210 -29.29 1.33 -2.60
N VAL A 211 -28.74 2.26 -1.82
CA VAL A 211 -27.49 2.07 -1.08
C VAL A 211 -27.63 0.98 -0.01
N ARG A 212 -28.75 0.97 0.72
CA ARG A 212 -29.08 -0.12 1.66
C ARG A 212 -29.09 -1.47 0.95
N ASP A 213 -29.80 -1.57 -0.17
CA ASP A 213 -29.92 -2.82 -0.91
C ASP A 213 -28.56 -3.28 -1.47
N LEU A 214 -27.73 -2.36 -1.97
CA LEU A 214 -26.35 -2.67 -2.36
C LEU A 214 -25.51 -3.17 -1.19
N PHE A 215 -25.64 -2.56 -0.01
CA PHE A 215 -24.88 -2.99 1.17
C PHE A 215 -25.31 -4.39 1.64
N ILE A 216 -26.61 -4.67 1.63
CA ILE A 216 -27.15 -6.00 1.95
C ILE A 216 -26.65 -7.03 0.93
N PHE A 217 -26.76 -6.73 -0.38
CA PHE A 217 -26.25 -7.62 -1.42
C PHE A 217 -24.75 -7.90 -1.25
N GLN A 218 -23.97 -6.85 -1.04
CA GLN A 218 -22.51 -6.94 -0.83
C GLN A 218 -22.17 -7.76 0.42
N THR A 219 -22.95 -7.64 1.49
CA THR A 219 -22.76 -8.43 2.72
C THR A 219 -23.01 -9.92 2.45
N TYR A 220 -24.10 -10.28 1.79
CA TYR A 220 -24.41 -11.68 1.50
C TYR A 220 -23.49 -12.34 0.48
N THR A 221 -22.81 -11.56 -0.37
CA THR A 221 -21.89 -12.06 -1.41
C THR A 221 -20.43 -11.90 -1.04
N CYS A 222 -20.12 -11.14 0.01
CA CYS A 222 -18.75 -10.81 0.45
C CYS A 222 -17.89 -10.17 -0.67
N LEU A 223 -18.49 -9.54 -1.69
CA LEU A 223 -17.79 -8.91 -2.79
C LEU A 223 -17.02 -7.66 -2.31
N SER A 224 -15.85 -7.39 -2.89
CA SER A 224 -15.26 -6.07 -2.79
C SER A 224 -16.07 -5.07 -3.61
N TYR A 225 -15.91 -3.76 -3.36
CA TYR A 225 -16.62 -2.78 -4.19
C TYR A 225 -16.28 -2.93 -5.69
N THR A 226 -15.03 -3.18 -6.03
CA THR A 226 -14.60 -3.36 -7.43
C THR A 226 -15.31 -4.56 -8.07
N ASP A 227 -15.37 -5.69 -7.36
CA ASP A 227 -16.04 -6.88 -7.87
C ASP A 227 -17.58 -6.73 -7.87
N LEU A 228 -18.15 -5.96 -6.94
CA LEU A 228 -19.56 -5.59 -6.93
C LEU A 228 -19.92 -4.72 -8.15
N ALA A 229 -19.05 -3.74 -8.47
CA ALA A 229 -19.26 -2.86 -9.62
C ALA A 229 -19.14 -3.57 -10.97
N SER A 230 -18.40 -4.65 -11.03
CA SER A 230 -18.25 -5.50 -12.22
C SER A 230 -19.12 -6.77 -12.19
N PHE A 231 -20.03 -6.89 -11.21
CA PHE A 231 -20.90 -8.05 -11.08
C PHE A 231 -21.88 -8.14 -12.26
N ASP A 232 -21.89 -9.30 -12.91
CA ASP A 232 -22.78 -9.60 -14.03
C ASP A 232 -23.66 -10.80 -13.69
N ALA A 233 -24.95 -10.55 -13.51
CA ALA A 233 -25.91 -11.59 -13.14
C ALA A 233 -26.06 -12.68 -14.22
N SER A 234 -25.69 -12.43 -15.47
CA SER A 234 -25.73 -13.44 -16.54
C SER A 234 -24.75 -14.59 -16.31
N GLN A 235 -23.71 -14.38 -15.48
CA GLN A 235 -22.72 -15.39 -15.13
C GLN A 235 -23.17 -16.32 -13.98
N ILE A 236 -24.38 -16.14 -13.45
CA ILE A 236 -24.93 -17.04 -12.43
C ILE A 236 -25.25 -18.38 -13.07
N GLN A 237 -24.68 -19.43 -12.52
CA GLN A 237 -24.87 -20.81 -12.95
C GLN A 237 -25.69 -21.60 -11.92
N SER A 238 -26.39 -22.63 -12.35
CA SER A 238 -27.05 -23.57 -11.44
C SER A 238 -26.09 -24.73 -11.16
N ILE A 239 -25.70 -24.90 -9.89
CA ILE A 239 -24.90 -26.06 -9.44
C ILE A 239 -25.75 -26.78 -8.38
N ASN A 240 -26.09 -28.03 -8.64
CA ASN A 240 -26.98 -28.84 -7.79
C ASN A 240 -28.32 -28.11 -7.47
N GLY A 241 -28.90 -27.43 -8.45
CA GLY A 241 -30.13 -26.65 -8.29
C GLY A 241 -30.00 -25.34 -7.52
N GLN A 242 -28.79 -24.93 -7.14
CA GLN A 242 -28.50 -23.70 -6.41
C GLN A 242 -27.85 -22.63 -7.30
N PRO A 243 -28.24 -21.35 -7.19
CA PRO A 243 -27.63 -20.27 -7.95
C PRO A 243 -26.23 -19.94 -7.40
N VAL A 244 -25.22 -20.15 -8.20
CA VAL A 244 -23.79 -19.95 -7.86
C VAL A 244 -23.18 -18.94 -8.80
N TYR A 245 -22.41 -18.02 -8.26
CA TYR A 245 -21.60 -17.08 -9.01
C TYR A 245 -20.12 -17.42 -8.84
N SER A 246 -19.39 -17.44 -9.94
CA SER A 246 -17.94 -17.60 -9.95
C SER A 246 -17.31 -16.45 -10.74
N GLY A 247 -16.26 -15.87 -10.21
CA GLY A 247 -15.55 -14.75 -10.83
C GLY A 247 -14.08 -14.73 -10.45
N GLU A 248 -13.38 -13.73 -10.96
CA GLU A 248 -11.98 -13.49 -10.62
C GLU A 248 -11.83 -12.10 -9.98
N ARG A 249 -11.02 -12.00 -8.93
CA ARG A 249 -10.73 -10.71 -8.26
C ARG A 249 -9.98 -9.79 -9.19
N GLY A 250 -10.55 -8.64 -9.54
CA GLY A 250 -9.93 -7.67 -10.44
C GLY A 250 -8.54 -7.21 -10.00
N LYS A 251 -8.24 -7.23 -8.68
CA LYS A 251 -6.94 -6.83 -8.13
C LYS A 251 -5.89 -7.96 -8.15
N THR A 252 -6.28 -9.22 -8.03
CA THR A 252 -5.34 -10.33 -7.78
C THR A 252 -5.46 -11.50 -8.74
N GLY A 253 -6.44 -11.49 -9.65
CA GLY A 253 -6.75 -12.60 -10.56
C GLY A 253 -7.18 -13.90 -9.86
N LYS A 254 -7.46 -13.84 -8.53
CA LYS A 254 -7.85 -15.04 -7.78
C LYS A 254 -9.32 -15.36 -8.00
N ARG A 255 -9.59 -16.60 -8.35
CA ARG A 255 -10.97 -17.10 -8.48
C ARG A 255 -11.66 -17.09 -7.12
N PHE A 256 -12.92 -16.75 -7.13
CA PHE A 256 -13.83 -16.86 -5.99
C PHE A 256 -15.16 -17.43 -6.47
N THR A 257 -15.85 -18.09 -5.55
CA THR A 257 -17.16 -18.69 -5.84
C THR A 257 -18.02 -18.57 -4.62
N PHE A 258 -19.27 -18.20 -4.78
CA PHE A 258 -20.24 -18.14 -3.69
C PHE A 258 -21.66 -18.49 -4.19
N LEU A 259 -22.47 -18.95 -3.25
CA LEU A 259 -23.89 -19.16 -3.45
C LEU A 259 -24.64 -17.83 -3.37
N ILE A 260 -25.51 -17.52 -4.33
CA ILE A 260 -26.44 -16.38 -4.24
C ILE A 260 -27.55 -16.74 -3.26
N ARG A 261 -27.43 -16.30 -2.02
CA ARG A 261 -28.41 -16.56 -0.97
C ARG A 261 -29.74 -15.84 -1.25
N ARG A 262 -30.85 -16.34 -0.70
CA ARG A 262 -32.19 -15.82 -0.96
C ARG A 262 -32.31 -14.29 -0.83
N PRO A 263 -31.79 -13.60 0.21
CA PRO A 263 -31.88 -12.14 0.30
C PRO A 263 -31.14 -11.42 -0.85
N ALA A 264 -29.97 -11.90 -1.25
CA ALA A 264 -29.23 -11.34 -2.39
C ALA A 264 -29.98 -11.56 -3.70
N MET A 265 -30.60 -12.73 -3.90
CA MET A 265 -31.42 -13.03 -5.07
C MET A 265 -32.68 -12.14 -5.13
N ALA A 266 -33.29 -11.86 -3.99
CA ALA A 266 -34.46 -10.95 -3.92
C ALA A 266 -34.10 -9.51 -4.36
N ILE A 267 -32.89 -9.05 -3.99
CA ILE A 267 -32.36 -7.76 -4.44
C ILE A 267 -32.11 -7.78 -5.94
N LEU A 268 -31.45 -8.80 -6.49
CA LEU A 268 -31.25 -8.93 -7.94
C LEU A 268 -32.56 -8.89 -8.72
N LYS A 269 -33.56 -9.60 -8.28
CA LYS A 269 -34.90 -9.58 -8.91
C LYS A 269 -35.53 -8.19 -8.83
N ARG A 270 -35.43 -7.48 -7.71
CA ARG A 270 -35.92 -6.12 -7.53
C ARG A 270 -35.38 -5.13 -8.56
N TYR A 271 -34.10 -5.30 -8.92
CA TYR A 271 -33.41 -4.43 -9.87
C TYR A 271 -33.27 -5.05 -11.28
N GLY A 272 -34.11 -6.00 -11.64
CA GLY A 272 -34.09 -6.61 -12.96
C GLY A 272 -32.74 -7.24 -13.33
N HIS A 273 -32.08 -7.84 -12.36
CA HIS A 273 -30.74 -8.44 -12.47
C HIS A 273 -29.58 -7.46 -12.79
N SER A 274 -29.84 -6.13 -12.70
CA SER A 274 -28.82 -5.08 -12.84
C SER A 274 -28.72 -4.26 -11.55
N LEU A 275 -27.62 -4.41 -10.82
CA LEU A 275 -27.45 -3.72 -9.55
C LEU A 275 -27.34 -2.20 -9.74
N PRO A 276 -27.93 -1.37 -8.84
CA PRO A 276 -27.88 0.08 -8.95
C PRO A 276 -26.53 0.65 -8.49
N ILE A 277 -25.47 0.35 -9.23
CA ILE A 277 -24.09 0.73 -8.90
C ILE A 277 -23.93 2.25 -8.97
N ILE A 278 -23.28 2.81 -7.96
CA ILE A 278 -22.84 4.22 -7.87
C ILE A 278 -21.36 4.29 -7.57
N SER A 279 -20.71 5.43 -7.75
CA SER A 279 -19.26 5.55 -7.47
C SER A 279 -18.92 5.19 -6.02
N ASN A 280 -17.74 4.59 -5.79
CA ASN A 280 -17.29 4.17 -4.45
C ASN A 280 -17.27 5.34 -3.44
N VAL A 281 -16.96 6.54 -3.90
CA VAL A 281 -16.96 7.76 -3.07
C VAL A 281 -18.37 8.04 -2.55
N LYS A 282 -19.35 8.16 -3.46
CA LYS A 282 -20.76 8.39 -3.09
C LYS A 282 -21.35 7.24 -2.28
N TYR A 283 -21.00 5.99 -2.63
CA TYR A 283 -21.42 4.83 -1.88
C TYR A 283 -20.99 4.91 -0.42
N ASN A 284 -19.69 5.17 -0.17
CA ASN A 284 -19.18 5.30 1.18
C ASN A 284 -19.71 6.53 1.93
N GLU A 285 -20.05 7.61 1.24
CA GLU A 285 -20.70 8.79 1.81
C GLU A 285 -22.11 8.45 2.31
N TYR A 286 -22.93 7.83 1.47
CA TYR A 286 -24.31 7.45 1.83
C TYR A 286 -24.37 6.33 2.87
N LEU A 287 -23.36 5.44 2.93
CA LEU A 287 -23.26 4.44 3.99
C LEU A 287 -23.14 5.04 5.38
N LYS A 288 -22.53 6.22 5.52
CA LYS A 288 -22.49 6.95 6.82
C LYS A 288 -23.88 7.43 7.23
N ALA A 289 -24.65 7.96 6.29
CA ALA A 289 -26.04 8.33 6.56
C ALA A 289 -26.88 7.10 6.92
N LEU A 290 -26.69 5.99 6.23
CA LEU A 290 -27.36 4.73 6.51
C LEU A 290 -27.03 4.21 7.93
N ALA A 291 -25.78 4.34 8.37
CA ALA A 291 -25.37 3.98 9.73
C ALA A 291 -26.12 4.79 10.78
N LEU A 292 -26.20 6.11 10.59
CA LEU A 292 -26.96 6.99 11.49
C LEU A 292 -28.43 6.61 11.56
N MET A 293 -29.07 6.36 10.41
CA MET A 293 -30.47 5.91 10.36
C MET A 293 -30.72 4.57 11.08
N GLY A 294 -29.72 3.67 11.03
CA GLY A 294 -29.76 2.37 11.73
C GLY A 294 -29.35 2.43 13.20
N GLY A 295 -29.06 3.62 13.75
CA GLY A 295 -28.53 3.77 15.11
C GLY A 295 -27.20 3.04 15.32
N ILE A 296 -26.32 3.08 14.32
CA ILE A 296 -25.03 2.39 14.33
C ILE A 296 -23.92 3.43 14.43
N ASP A 297 -23.23 3.46 15.57
CA ASP A 297 -22.08 4.34 15.80
C ASP A 297 -20.78 3.69 15.27
N LYS A 298 -20.74 3.46 13.96
CA LYS A 298 -19.59 2.91 13.25
C LYS A 298 -19.43 3.59 11.88
N PRO A 299 -18.21 3.92 11.45
CA PRO A 299 -17.98 4.59 10.17
C PRO A 299 -18.09 3.61 9.00
N LEU A 300 -19.32 3.25 8.63
CA LEU A 300 -19.59 2.27 7.59
C LEU A 300 -18.92 2.66 6.25
N SER A 301 -18.43 1.66 5.57
CA SER A 301 -17.91 1.74 4.21
C SER A 301 -18.20 0.45 3.47
N SER A 302 -18.04 0.44 2.15
CA SER A 302 -18.21 -0.76 1.33
C SER A 302 -17.39 -1.98 1.85
N HIS A 303 -16.25 -1.73 2.47
CA HIS A 303 -15.42 -2.80 3.02
C HIS A 303 -16.02 -3.46 4.27
N TRP A 304 -16.84 -2.71 5.03
CA TRP A 304 -17.57 -3.24 6.18
C TRP A 304 -18.58 -4.31 5.75
N ALA A 305 -19.28 -4.12 4.62
CA ALA A 305 -20.20 -5.13 4.09
C ALA A 305 -19.51 -6.49 3.91
N ARG A 306 -18.33 -6.47 3.27
CA ARG A 306 -17.53 -7.67 3.04
C ARG A 306 -17.06 -8.34 4.34
N HIS A 307 -16.60 -7.55 5.30
CA HIS A 307 -16.21 -8.06 6.62
C HIS A 307 -17.39 -8.60 7.41
N THR A 308 -18.52 -7.90 7.39
CA THR A 308 -19.76 -8.37 8.02
C THR A 308 -20.20 -9.71 7.44
N GLY A 309 -20.24 -9.83 6.10
CA GLY A 309 -20.61 -11.10 5.45
C GLY A 309 -19.70 -12.26 5.83
N ALA A 310 -18.39 -12.05 5.85
CA ALA A 310 -17.44 -13.06 6.28
C ALA A 310 -17.60 -13.45 7.77
N THR A 311 -17.87 -12.47 8.63
CA THR A 311 -18.15 -12.70 10.06
C THR A 311 -19.43 -13.53 10.25
N LEU A 312 -20.50 -13.20 9.53
CA LEU A 312 -21.75 -13.97 9.58
C LEU A 312 -21.56 -15.40 9.09
N LEU A 313 -20.77 -15.62 8.04
CA LEU A 313 -20.46 -16.96 7.56
C LEU A 313 -19.69 -17.80 8.61
N LEU A 314 -18.73 -17.19 9.31
CA LEU A 314 -17.94 -17.87 10.33
C LEU A 314 -18.75 -18.16 11.59
N ASN A 315 -19.51 -17.18 12.11
CA ASN A 315 -20.16 -17.27 13.40
C ASN A 315 -21.50 -17.97 13.31
N GLU A 316 -22.41 -17.48 12.46
CA GLU A 316 -23.76 -18.04 12.33
C GLU A 316 -23.78 -19.23 11.38
N GLY A 317 -23.12 -19.09 10.22
CA GLY A 317 -23.07 -20.15 9.21
C GLY A 317 -22.20 -21.34 9.58
N LYS A 318 -21.34 -21.21 10.61
CA LYS A 318 -20.32 -22.23 10.99
C LYS A 318 -19.49 -22.71 9.80
N VAL A 319 -19.27 -21.83 8.84
CA VAL A 319 -18.50 -22.13 7.63
C VAL A 319 -17.01 -22.10 7.97
N ASP A 320 -16.27 -23.12 7.51
CA ASP A 320 -14.84 -23.21 7.74
C ASP A 320 -14.07 -22.02 7.20
N MET A 321 -13.04 -21.60 7.92
CA MET A 321 -12.18 -20.47 7.57
C MET A 321 -11.59 -20.59 6.17
N GLU A 322 -11.27 -21.80 5.72
CA GLU A 322 -10.72 -22.05 4.39
C GLU A 322 -11.77 -21.79 3.28
N ILE A 323 -13.02 -22.16 3.55
CA ILE A 323 -14.14 -21.91 2.63
C ILE A 323 -14.40 -20.42 2.58
N VAL A 324 -14.42 -19.72 3.73
CA VAL A 324 -14.56 -18.25 3.77
C VAL A 324 -13.41 -17.57 3.03
N ALA A 325 -12.16 -18.05 3.16
CA ALA A 325 -11.04 -17.53 2.41
C ALA A 325 -11.22 -17.68 0.87
N LYS A 326 -11.79 -18.80 0.41
CA LYS A 326 -12.15 -19.01 -1.01
C LYS A 326 -13.26 -18.06 -1.46
N ILE A 327 -14.32 -17.88 -0.68
CA ILE A 327 -15.40 -16.91 -0.95
C ILE A 327 -14.82 -15.50 -1.06
N LEU A 328 -13.91 -15.13 -0.16
CA LEU A 328 -13.22 -13.87 -0.18
C LEU A 328 -12.17 -13.74 -1.32
N GLY A 329 -11.76 -14.82 -1.96
CA GLY A 329 -10.67 -14.82 -2.96
C GLY A 329 -9.33 -14.35 -2.36
N HIS A 330 -9.06 -14.72 -1.10
CA HIS A 330 -7.76 -14.46 -0.47
C HIS A 330 -6.71 -15.44 -1.00
N SER A 331 -5.47 -14.94 -1.20
CA SER A 331 -4.35 -15.77 -1.65
C SER A 331 -3.85 -16.72 -0.57
N SER A 332 -4.20 -16.49 0.69
CA SER A 332 -3.81 -17.29 1.85
C SER A 332 -4.83 -17.16 2.96
N THR A 333 -5.13 -18.26 3.64
CA THR A 333 -5.96 -18.30 4.85
C THR A 333 -5.36 -17.48 6.00
N LYS A 334 -4.04 -17.22 5.98
CA LYS A 334 -3.35 -16.36 6.95
C LYS A 334 -3.99 -14.97 7.02
N ILE A 335 -4.36 -14.39 5.87
CA ILE A 335 -5.03 -13.08 5.79
C ILE A 335 -6.38 -13.14 6.51
N THR A 336 -7.18 -14.19 6.22
CA THR A 336 -8.49 -14.40 6.85
C THR A 336 -8.33 -14.59 8.36
N ARG A 337 -7.40 -15.44 8.81
CA ARG A 337 -7.11 -15.64 10.23
C ARG A 337 -6.72 -14.35 10.94
N GLN A 338 -5.84 -13.53 10.37
CA GLN A 338 -5.43 -12.26 10.98
C GLN A 338 -6.59 -11.28 11.14
N VAL A 339 -7.50 -11.20 10.16
CA VAL A 339 -8.66 -10.30 10.20
C VAL A 339 -9.72 -10.77 11.21
N TYR A 340 -9.89 -12.09 11.37
CA TYR A 340 -10.96 -12.67 12.18
C TYR A 340 -10.46 -13.38 13.44
N ALA A 341 -9.17 -13.17 13.85
CA ALA A 341 -8.57 -13.81 15.01
C ALA A 341 -9.39 -13.61 16.29
N LYS A 342 -9.86 -12.39 16.56
CA LYS A 342 -10.67 -12.08 17.74
C LYS A 342 -11.98 -12.88 17.80
N LEU A 343 -12.60 -13.14 16.64
CA LEU A 343 -13.80 -13.97 16.55
C LEU A 343 -13.53 -15.44 16.88
N LEU A 344 -12.32 -15.93 16.54
CA LEU A 344 -11.92 -17.28 16.90
C LEU A 344 -11.81 -17.44 18.42
N ASP A 345 -11.30 -16.43 19.13
CA ASP A 345 -11.20 -16.44 20.59
C ASP A 345 -12.60 -16.50 21.24
N GLU A 346 -13.54 -15.69 20.76
CA GLU A 346 -14.94 -15.73 21.21
C GLU A 346 -15.61 -17.08 20.94
N THR A 347 -15.35 -17.68 19.78
CA THR A 347 -15.85 -19.01 19.39
C THR A 347 -15.25 -20.11 20.26
N VAL A 348 -13.97 -20.01 20.65
CA VAL A 348 -13.33 -20.95 21.57
C VAL A 348 -14.01 -20.91 22.94
N VAL A 349 -14.23 -19.72 23.49
CA VAL A 349 -14.92 -19.54 24.78
C VAL A 349 -16.32 -20.14 24.72
N GLU A 350 -17.09 -19.86 23.66
CA GLU A 350 -18.43 -20.41 23.46
C GLU A 350 -18.43 -21.96 23.36
N ALA A 351 -17.49 -22.51 22.58
CA ALA A 351 -17.35 -23.96 22.43
C ALA A 351 -17.01 -24.66 23.75
N MET A 352 -16.07 -24.07 24.51
CA MET A 352 -15.70 -24.62 25.84
C MET A 352 -16.83 -24.52 26.87
N SER A 353 -17.55 -23.40 26.89
CA SER A 353 -18.73 -23.20 27.74
C SER A 353 -19.84 -24.23 27.44
N LYS A 354 -20.01 -24.61 26.17
CA LYS A 354 -20.97 -25.67 25.80
C LYS A 354 -20.52 -27.08 26.30
N LEU A 355 -19.22 -27.34 26.34
CA LEU A 355 -18.69 -28.58 26.90
C LEU A 355 -18.89 -28.65 28.42
N GLU A 356 -18.70 -27.56 29.14
CA GLU A 356 -18.95 -27.49 30.58
C GLU A 356 -20.44 -27.70 30.92
N LYS A 357 -21.36 -27.06 30.16
CA LYS A 357 -22.79 -27.27 30.34
C LYS A 357 -23.24 -28.71 30.06
N LYS A 358 -22.59 -29.42 29.14
CA LYS A 358 -22.85 -30.84 28.89
C LYS A 358 -22.33 -31.77 30.02
N LYS A 359 -21.31 -31.34 30.77
CA LYS A 359 -20.78 -32.13 31.93
C LYS A 359 -21.62 -31.96 33.18
N ASN A 360 -22.48 -30.97 33.30
CA ASN A 360 -23.39 -30.75 34.43
C ASN A 360 -24.85 -30.74 34.02
N PRO A 361 -25.45 -31.88 33.62
CA PRO A 361 -26.88 -31.94 33.32
C PRO A 361 -27.80 -31.89 34.54
N ASN A 362 -27.27 -31.93 35.79
CA ASN A 362 -28.03 -32.05 37.04
C ASN A 362 -27.86 -30.94 38.08
N GLY A 363 -27.39 -29.74 37.66
CA GLY A 363 -27.15 -28.60 38.58
C GLY A 363 -28.34 -27.72 38.89
N SER A 364 -29.58 -28.26 38.98
CA SER A 364 -30.73 -27.44 39.50
C SER A 364 -31.91 -28.36 39.92
N ARG A 365 -31.71 -29.20 40.92
CA ARG A 365 -32.82 -29.74 41.73
C ARG A 365 -32.40 -29.85 43.16
N HIS A 366 -32.12 -28.76 43.86
CA HIS A 366 -32.30 -28.71 45.29
C HIS A 366 -33.67 -28.01 45.52
N ARG A 367 -34.67 -28.84 45.67
CA ARG A 367 -35.96 -28.47 46.25
C ARG A 367 -35.75 -28.09 47.72
N ASP A 368 -36.12 -26.86 48.06
CA ASP A 368 -36.52 -26.50 49.40
C ASP A 368 -37.66 -27.41 49.87
N SER A 369 -37.33 -28.40 50.62
CA SER A 369 -38.31 -29.19 51.40
C SER A 369 -37.86 -29.19 52.86
N ASN A 370 -38.10 -28.07 53.54
CA ASN A 370 -38.21 -28.07 55.01
C ASN A 370 -38.78 -26.73 55.51
N LYS A 371 -40.09 -26.61 55.44
CA LYS A 371 -40.88 -25.75 56.36
C LYS A 371 -42.27 -26.30 56.45
N LYS A 372 -42.46 -27.28 57.33
CA LYS A 372 -43.71 -27.52 58.09
C LYS A 372 -43.42 -28.54 59.16
N LYS A 373 -43.20 -28.09 60.40
CA LYS A 373 -43.76 -28.60 61.64
C LYS A 373 -43.02 -27.93 62.83
N ARG A 374 -43.64 -27.04 63.38
CA ARG A 374 -44.10 -26.69 64.74
C ARG A 374 -44.15 -25.21 64.94
#